data_2b3f14921cf1cfbbc6ce0912f6d98d24
#
_entry.id   2b3f14921cf1cfbbc6ce0912f6d98d24
#
_cell.length_a   1.000
_cell.length_b   1.000
_cell.length_c   1.000
_cell.angle_alpha   90.00
_cell.angle_beta   90.00
_cell.angle_gamma   90.00
#
_symmetry.space_group_name_H-M   'P 1'
#
loop_
_entity.id
_entity.type
_entity.pdbx_description
1 polymer ?
#
loop_
_entity_poly.entity_id
_entity_poly.type
_entity_poly.pdbx_seq_one_letter_code
_entity_poly.pdbx_strand_id
1 'polypeptide(L)'
;TAGTVAAPAIAQSAPEIRWRLTSSFPKSLDTIFGTAQTFAKYMAEATDNKFQIQVFGPGEIVGGLQALDAVENGSVECAHTPVYYYIGREPALGLGTGLPFSLNARQQQAWWHFAGGKEIINGILARYGVTSLVCGNSGAQMGGFFRKEINTVDDLKGLKFRIGGLGGMVLAKLGVVPQQAAP
;
A
#
# COMPACT_ATOMS: atom_id res chain seq x y z
N THR A 1 -37.04 -28.53 -49.22
CA THR A 1 -35.80 -28.24 -48.54
C THR A 1 -36.08 -27.14 -47.49
N ALA A 2 -36.23 -27.52 -46.20
CA ALA A 2 -36.38 -26.61 -45.10
C ALA A 2 -34.97 -26.07 -44.74
N GLY A 3 -34.76 -24.76 -44.94
CA GLY A 3 -33.55 -24.08 -44.52
C GLY A 3 -33.58 -23.90 -43.01
N THR A 4 -32.63 -24.52 -42.30
CA THR A 4 -32.36 -24.25 -40.89
C THR A 4 -31.77 -22.84 -40.74
N VAL A 5 -32.53 -21.91 -40.16
CA VAL A 5 -32.04 -20.61 -39.75
C VAL A 5 -31.17 -20.84 -38.50
N ALA A 6 -29.87 -20.61 -38.64
CA ALA A 6 -28.96 -20.67 -37.50
C ALA A 6 -29.34 -19.56 -36.50
N ALA A 7 -29.68 -19.93 -35.26
CA ALA A 7 -29.90 -18.98 -34.20
C ALA A 7 -28.59 -18.24 -33.92
N PRO A 8 -28.63 -16.91 -33.69
CA PRO A 8 -27.43 -16.17 -33.33
C PRO A 8 -26.86 -16.71 -32.02
N ALA A 9 -25.57 -17.07 -32.04
CA ALA A 9 -24.87 -17.44 -30.84
C ALA A 9 -24.82 -16.19 -29.91
N ILE A 10 -25.58 -16.21 -28.84
CA ILE A 10 -25.47 -15.22 -27.78
C ILE A 10 -24.13 -15.49 -27.14
N ALA A 11 -23.15 -14.64 -27.43
CA ALA A 11 -21.89 -14.63 -26.68
C ALA A 11 -22.25 -14.36 -25.22
N GLN A 12 -22.12 -15.37 -24.36
CA GLN A 12 -22.16 -15.12 -22.91
C GLN A 12 -21.04 -14.16 -22.60
N SER A 13 -21.38 -12.94 -22.19
CA SER A 13 -20.41 -12.00 -21.68
C SER A 13 -19.71 -12.66 -20.48
N ALA A 14 -18.38 -12.69 -20.51
CA ALA A 14 -17.61 -13.15 -19.38
C ALA A 14 -18.04 -12.37 -18.11
N PRO A 15 -18.09 -13.01 -16.93
CA PRO A 15 -18.52 -12.35 -15.71
C PRO A 15 -17.69 -11.09 -15.48
N GLU A 16 -18.34 -9.96 -15.23
CA GLU A 16 -17.67 -8.73 -14.84
C GLU A 16 -17.09 -8.89 -13.44
N ILE A 17 -15.79 -8.70 -13.33
CA ILE A 17 -15.12 -8.63 -12.02
C ILE A 17 -15.10 -7.19 -11.57
N ARG A 18 -15.59 -6.93 -10.34
CA ARG A 18 -15.58 -5.62 -9.73
C ARG A 18 -14.91 -5.71 -8.36
N TRP A 19 -13.81 -5.01 -8.19
CA TRP A 19 -13.09 -4.92 -6.94
C TRP A 19 -13.18 -3.51 -6.35
N ARG A 20 -13.10 -3.45 -5.03
CA ARG A 20 -12.92 -2.23 -4.25
C ARG A 20 -11.50 -2.20 -3.73
N LEU A 21 -10.80 -1.11 -3.98
CA LEU A 21 -9.47 -0.86 -3.49
C LEU A 21 -9.51 0.27 -2.47
N THR A 22 -9.18 0.01 -1.21
CA THR A 22 -9.01 1.06 -0.21
C THR A 22 -7.55 1.52 -0.16
N SER A 23 -7.33 2.84 -0.17
CA SER A 23 -5.99 3.42 -0.08
C SER A 23 -5.75 4.02 1.30
N SER A 24 -4.55 3.81 1.83
CA SER A 24 -4.08 4.52 3.03
C SER A 24 -3.70 5.98 2.75
N PHE A 25 -3.63 6.38 1.48
CA PHE A 25 -3.19 7.70 1.05
C PHE A 25 -4.38 8.56 0.62
N PRO A 26 -4.44 9.84 1.03
CA PRO A 26 -5.52 10.73 0.64
C PRO A 26 -5.41 11.11 -0.84
N LYS A 27 -6.57 11.44 -1.43
CA LYS A 27 -6.69 11.86 -2.84
C LYS A 27 -5.84 13.09 -3.19
N SER A 28 -5.50 13.91 -2.18
CA SER A 28 -4.63 15.09 -2.33
C SER A 28 -3.17 14.74 -2.61
N LEU A 29 -2.73 13.52 -2.32
CA LEU A 29 -1.40 13.00 -2.69
C LEU A 29 -1.47 12.35 -4.07
N ASP A 30 -1.62 13.14 -5.11
CA ASP A 30 -1.87 12.72 -6.49
C ASP A 30 -0.83 11.72 -7.01
N THR A 31 0.45 11.92 -6.69
CA THR A 31 1.54 11.02 -7.11
C THR A 31 1.41 9.61 -6.51
N ILE A 32 1.06 9.49 -5.23
CA ILE A 32 0.93 8.18 -4.57
C ILE A 32 -0.47 7.61 -4.77
N PHE A 33 -1.52 8.38 -4.48
CA PHE A 33 -2.90 7.94 -4.69
C PHE A 33 -3.18 7.66 -6.17
N GLY A 34 -2.65 8.51 -7.08
CA GLY A 34 -2.76 8.35 -8.51
C GLY A 34 -2.15 7.03 -9.04
N THR A 35 -1.19 6.43 -8.32
CA THR A 35 -0.67 5.11 -8.68
C THR A 35 -1.75 4.04 -8.60
N ALA A 36 -2.60 4.06 -7.57
CA ALA A 36 -3.72 3.12 -7.45
C ALA A 36 -4.77 3.35 -8.55
N GLN A 37 -5.03 4.60 -8.90
CA GLN A 37 -5.93 4.95 -10.01
C GLN A 37 -5.38 4.48 -11.36
N THR A 38 -4.06 4.66 -11.59
CA THR A 38 -3.38 4.20 -12.80
C THR A 38 -3.43 2.67 -12.89
N PHE A 39 -3.21 1.96 -11.80
CA PHE A 39 -3.37 0.51 -11.74
C PHE A 39 -4.79 0.08 -12.11
N ALA A 40 -5.81 0.70 -11.51
CA ALA A 40 -7.20 0.41 -11.81
C ALA A 40 -7.54 0.67 -13.29
N LYS A 41 -7.03 1.77 -13.86
CA LYS A 41 -7.19 2.11 -15.28
C LYS A 41 -6.58 1.02 -16.18
N TYR A 42 -5.34 0.62 -15.93
CA TYR A 42 -4.65 -0.38 -16.74
C TYR A 42 -5.32 -1.75 -16.65
N MET A 43 -5.84 -2.12 -15.49
CA MET A 43 -6.63 -3.37 -15.35
C MET A 43 -7.90 -3.34 -16.19
N ALA A 44 -8.62 -2.22 -16.21
CA ALA A 44 -9.80 -2.05 -17.04
C ALA A 44 -9.44 -2.11 -18.54
N GLU A 45 -8.41 -1.36 -18.97
CA GLU A 45 -7.95 -1.33 -20.36
C GLU A 45 -7.47 -2.71 -20.86
N ALA A 46 -6.67 -3.41 -20.04
CA ALA A 46 -6.12 -4.73 -20.40
C ALA A 46 -7.18 -5.84 -20.48
N THR A 47 -8.37 -5.61 -19.95
CA THR A 47 -9.45 -6.61 -19.88
C THR A 47 -10.72 -6.17 -20.61
N ASP A 48 -10.64 -5.20 -21.52
CA ASP A 48 -11.80 -4.64 -22.21
C ASP A 48 -12.94 -4.26 -21.25
N ASN A 49 -12.59 -3.63 -20.12
CA ASN A 49 -13.48 -3.25 -19.01
C ASN A 49 -14.19 -4.43 -18.31
N LYS A 50 -13.75 -5.67 -18.50
CA LYS A 50 -14.32 -6.84 -17.82
C LYS A 50 -13.83 -6.98 -16.38
N PHE A 51 -12.69 -6.35 -16.01
CA PHE A 51 -12.20 -6.24 -14.65
C PHE A 51 -12.08 -4.77 -14.29
N GLN A 52 -12.89 -4.32 -13.35
CA GLN A 52 -12.92 -2.94 -12.90
C GLN A 52 -12.56 -2.86 -11.41
N ILE A 53 -11.72 -1.89 -11.07
CA ILE A 53 -11.32 -1.62 -9.68
C ILE A 53 -11.76 -0.20 -9.33
N GLN A 54 -12.61 -0.07 -8.32
CA GLN A 54 -13.00 1.22 -7.77
C GLN A 54 -12.05 1.59 -6.62
N VAL A 55 -11.41 2.77 -6.72
CA VAL A 55 -10.42 3.24 -5.75
C VAL A 55 -11.05 4.21 -4.76
N PHE A 56 -10.87 3.93 -3.48
CA PHE A 56 -11.37 4.71 -2.35
C PHE A 56 -10.22 5.28 -1.53
N GLY A 57 -10.38 6.52 -1.07
CA GLY A 57 -9.45 7.16 -0.14
C GLY A 57 -9.67 6.72 1.31
N PRO A 58 -8.76 7.11 2.24
CA PRO A 58 -8.91 6.81 3.65
C PRO A 58 -10.18 7.43 4.23
N GLY A 59 -10.91 6.63 5.02
CA GLY A 59 -12.18 7.03 5.63
C GLY A 59 -13.42 6.83 4.76
N GLU A 60 -13.28 6.50 3.47
CA GLU A 60 -14.44 6.24 2.60
C GLU A 60 -15.01 4.83 2.82
N ILE A 61 -14.18 3.85 3.15
CA ILE A 61 -14.58 2.50 3.56
C ILE A 61 -14.04 2.22 4.96
N VAL A 62 -12.72 2.34 5.12
CA VAL A 62 -12.00 2.16 6.39
C VAL A 62 -10.96 3.25 6.55
N GLY A 63 -10.49 3.49 7.78
CA GLY A 63 -9.36 4.38 8.03
C GLY A 63 -8.07 3.86 7.40
N GLY A 64 -7.15 4.76 7.05
CA GLY A 64 -5.94 4.40 6.31
C GLY A 64 -5.03 3.37 6.99
N LEU A 65 -5.07 3.25 8.33
CA LEU A 65 -4.31 2.23 9.07
C LEU A 65 -5.03 0.88 9.19
N GLN A 66 -6.30 0.79 8.81
CA GLN A 66 -7.11 -0.44 8.81
C GLN A 66 -7.16 -1.14 7.45
N ALA A 67 -6.39 -0.67 6.47
CA ALA A 67 -6.46 -1.19 5.09
C ALA A 67 -6.11 -2.69 5.00
N LEU A 68 -5.11 -3.17 5.75
CA LEU A 68 -4.78 -4.59 5.81
C LEU A 68 -5.91 -5.41 6.45
N ASP A 69 -6.48 -4.93 7.55
CA ASP A 69 -7.57 -5.62 8.25
C ASP A 69 -8.80 -5.76 7.33
N ALA A 70 -9.07 -4.73 6.50
CA ALA A 70 -10.19 -4.75 5.57
C ALA A 70 -10.02 -5.79 4.44
N VAL A 71 -8.79 -6.02 3.97
CA VAL A 71 -8.51 -7.10 3.00
C VAL A 71 -8.57 -8.46 3.69
N GLU A 72 -7.95 -8.60 4.85
CA GLU A 72 -7.89 -9.84 5.61
C GLU A 72 -9.31 -10.38 5.94
N ASN A 73 -10.23 -9.50 6.31
CA ASN A 73 -11.60 -9.89 6.63
C ASN A 73 -12.57 -9.88 5.42
N GLY A 74 -12.08 -9.59 4.22
CA GLY A 74 -12.86 -9.59 2.98
C GLY A 74 -13.82 -8.40 2.83
N SER A 75 -13.66 -7.33 3.64
CA SER A 75 -14.47 -6.11 3.48
C SER A 75 -14.16 -5.38 2.18
N VAL A 76 -12.95 -5.53 1.67
CA VAL A 76 -12.51 -5.08 0.35
C VAL A 76 -11.63 -6.15 -0.30
N GLU A 77 -11.54 -6.13 -1.61
CA GLU A 77 -10.79 -7.13 -2.38
C GLU A 77 -9.29 -6.81 -2.42
N CYS A 78 -8.91 -5.53 -2.34
CA CYS A 78 -7.50 -5.15 -2.30
C CYS A 78 -7.28 -3.80 -1.58
N ALA A 79 -6.02 -3.52 -1.23
CA ALA A 79 -5.63 -2.29 -0.58
C ALA A 79 -4.33 -1.72 -1.15
N HIS A 80 -4.22 -0.40 -1.14
CA HIS A 80 -3.01 0.34 -1.46
C HIS A 80 -2.45 0.97 -0.18
N THR A 81 -1.41 0.34 0.39
CA THR A 81 -0.90 0.68 1.71
C THR A 81 0.59 0.32 1.86
N PRO A 82 1.37 1.02 2.69
CA PRO A 82 2.73 0.60 2.99
C PRO A 82 2.72 -0.45 4.11
N VAL A 83 3.44 -1.54 3.91
CA VAL A 83 3.42 -2.67 4.86
C VAL A 83 3.99 -2.31 6.24
N TYR A 84 4.84 -1.28 6.37
CA TYR A 84 5.37 -0.87 7.66
C TYR A 84 4.32 -0.28 8.62
N TYR A 85 3.12 0.08 8.14
CA TYR A 85 2.03 0.50 9.03
C TYR A 85 1.61 -0.60 10.00
N TYR A 86 1.93 -1.85 9.67
CA TYR A 86 1.49 -3.04 10.42
C TYR A 86 2.59 -3.70 11.23
N ILE A 87 3.72 -2.99 11.51
CA ILE A 87 4.81 -3.51 12.34
C ILE A 87 4.38 -3.83 13.77
N GLY A 88 3.29 -3.23 14.25
CA GLY A 88 2.70 -3.58 15.54
C GLY A 88 2.11 -4.99 15.58
N ARG A 89 1.73 -5.54 14.41
CA ARG A 89 1.25 -6.92 14.26
C ARG A 89 2.41 -7.87 13.95
N GLU A 90 3.30 -7.44 13.07
CA GLU A 90 4.44 -8.22 12.59
C GLU A 90 5.63 -7.30 12.30
N PRO A 91 6.62 -7.22 13.21
CA PRO A 91 7.76 -6.32 13.05
C PRO A 91 8.57 -6.51 11.76
N ALA A 92 8.61 -7.73 11.21
CA ALA A 92 9.33 -8.04 9.98
C ALA A 92 8.75 -7.34 8.75
N LEU A 93 7.50 -6.85 8.77
CA LEU A 93 6.93 -6.03 7.72
C LEU A 93 7.66 -4.68 7.54
N GLY A 94 8.39 -4.23 8.57
CA GLY A 94 9.27 -3.08 8.47
C GLY A 94 10.40 -3.24 7.43
N LEU A 95 10.76 -4.45 7.05
CA LEU A 95 11.73 -4.72 5.98
C LEU A 95 11.18 -4.39 4.59
N GLY A 96 9.87 -4.44 4.42
CA GLY A 96 9.21 -4.21 3.13
C GLY A 96 9.24 -2.75 2.69
N THR A 97 9.19 -1.81 3.63
CA THR A 97 9.21 -0.37 3.35
C THR A 97 9.68 0.43 4.58
N GLY A 98 10.34 1.57 4.34
CA GLY A 98 10.60 2.56 5.39
C GLY A 98 11.68 2.19 6.40
N LEU A 99 12.59 1.28 6.07
CA LEU A 99 13.74 0.97 6.91
C LEU A 99 14.77 2.12 6.82
N PRO A 100 15.08 2.82 7.95
CA PRO A 100 16.04 3.91 7.94
C PRO A 100 17.43 3.49 7.46
N PHE A 101 18.08 4.35 6.66
CA PHE A 101 19.44 4.14 6.12
C PHE A 101 19.61 2.85 5.27
N SER A 102 18.51 2.32 4.76
CA SER A 102 18.49 1.09 3.96
C SER A 102 18.55 1.40 2.45
N LEU A 103 17.92 0.57 1.67
CA LEU A 103 17.94 0.59 0.22
C LEU A 103 17.22 1.84 -0.33
N ASN A 104 17.80 2.46 -1.37
CA ASN A 104 17.08 3.47 -2.15
C ASN A 104 16.00 2.80 -3.03
N ALA A 105 15.17 3.61 -3.72
CA ALA A 105 14.04 3.11 -4.51
C ALA A 105 14.44 2.03 -5.53
N ARG A 106 15.56 2.25 -6.27
CA ARG A 106 16.05 1.30 -7.26
C ARG A 106 16.55 0.00 -6.63
N GLN A 107 17.30 0.11 -5.53
CA GLN A 107 17.80 -1.04 -4.79
C GLN A 107 16.65 -1.84 -4.16
N GLN A 108 15.61 -1.17 -3.63
CA GLN A 108 14.43 -1.82 -3.08
C GLN A 108 13.68 -2.62 -4.16
N GLN A 109 13.55 -2.07 -5.38
CA GLN A 109 12.97 -2.80 -6.50
C GLN A 109 13.82 -4.02 -6.89
N ALA A 110 15.15 -3.87 -6.94
CA ALA A 110 16.06 -4.97 -7.23
C ALA A 110 15.97 -6.07 -6.15
N TRP A 111 15.93 -5.69 -4.87
CA TRP A 111 15.72 -6.64 -3.77
C TRP A 111 14.38 -7.37 -3.90
N TRP A 112 13.31 -6.63 -4.19
CA TRP A 112 11.97 -7.21 -4.33
C TRP A 112 11.91 -8.24 -5.45
N HIS A 113 12.42 -7.92 -6.64
CA HIS A 113 12.25 -8.76 -7.81
C HIS A 113 13.32 -9.84 -7.98
N PHE A 114 14.53 -9.64 -7.45
CA PHE A 114 15.68 -10.48 -7.78
C PHE A 114 16.47 -11.00 -6.58
N ALA A 115 16.14 -10.58 -5.37
CA ALA A 115 16.90 -10.95 -4.18
C ALA A 115 16.03 -11.41 -2.99
N GLY A 116 14.89 -12.04 -3.29
CA GLY A 116 14.06 -12.73 -2.30
C GLY A 116 13.10 -11.85 -1.52
N GLY A 117 13.05 -10.54 -1.79
CA GLY A 117 12.17 -9.62 -1.05
C GLY A 117 10.69 -9.95 -1.18
N LYS A 118 10.25 -10.31 -2.40
CA LYS A 118 8.88 -10.72 -2.68
C LYS A 118 8.48 -11.96 -1.88
N GLU A 119 9.34 -12.96 -1.87
CA GLU A 119 9.11 -14.23 -1.18
C GLU A 119 9.04 -14.03 0.33
N ILE A 120 9.94 -13.21 0.90
CA ILE A 120 9.99 -12.91 2.33
C ILE A 120 8.70 -12.18 2.75
N ILE A 121 8.36 -11.08 2.09
CA ILE A 121 7.20 -10.27 2.48
C ILE A 121 5.90 -11.03 2.24
N ASN A 122 5.74 -11.71 1.10
CA ASN A 122 4.54 -12.49 0.83
C ASN A 122 4.44 -13.75 1.71
N GLY A 123 5.55 -14.36 2.13
CA GLY A 123 5.55 -15.42 3.12
C GLY A 123 5.02 -14.96 4.49
N ILE A 124 5.29 -13.72 4.87
CA ILE A 124 4.72 -13.11 6.08
C ILE A 124 3.22 -12.83 5.89
N LEU A 125 2.86 -12.19 4.79
CA LEU A 125 1.48 -11.78 4.49
C LEU A 125 0.54 -12.96 4.26
N ALA A 126 1.07 -14.10 3.79
CA ALA A 126 0.28 -15.32 3.61
C ALA A 126 -0.39 -15.81 4.91
N ARG A 127 0.19 -15.50 6.08
CA ARG A 127 -0.42 -15.79 7.39
C ARG A 127 -1.73 -15.03 7.63
N TYR A 128 -1.93 -13.95 6.90
CA TYR A 128 -3.14 -13.11 6.92
C TYR A 128 -4.03 -13.33 5.69
N GLY A 129 -3.76 -14.39 4.90
CA GLY A 129 -4.50 -14.67 3.66
C GLY A 129 -4.29 -13.62 2.55
N VAL A 130 -3.21 -12.83 2.63
CA VAL A 130 -2.94 -11.69 1.74
C VAL A 130 -1.66 -11.93 0.96
N THR A 131 -1.64 -11.46 -0.28
CA THR A 131 -0.43 -11.32 -1.10
C THR A 131 -0.21 -9.87 -1.51
N SER A 132 1.02 -9.47 -1.75
CA SER A 132 1.35 -8.10 -2.13
C SER A 132 2.10 -7.99 -3.44
N LEU A 133 1.89 -6.86 -4.09
CA LEU A 133 2.63 -6.41 -5.27
C LEU A 133 3.20 -5.02 -4.98
N VAL A 134 4.32 -4.68 -5.62
CA VAL A 134 4.87 -3.32 -5.53
C VAL A 134 4.03 -2.42 -6.43
N CYS A 135 3.48 -1.35 -5.87
CA CYS A 135 2.61 -0.43 -6.60
C CYS A 135 3.24 0.95 -6.81
N GLY A 136 4.15 1.38 -5.94
CA GLY A 136 4.77 2.68 -6.06
C GLY A 136 5.93 2.87 -5.07
N ASN A 137 6.63 3.99 -5.19
CA ASN A 137 7.72 4.36 -4.31
C ASN A 137 7.78 5.88 -4.18
N SER A 138 7.84 6.39 -2.95
CA SER A 138 7.95 7.82 -2.66
C SER A 138 9.38 8.36 -2.76
N GLY A 139 10.36 7.53 -3.08
CA GLY A 139 11.76 7.89 -3.07
C GLY A 139 12.35 8.04 -1.67
N ALA A 140 13.54 8.64 -1.60
CA ALA A 140 14.16 8.96 -0.33
C ALA A 140 13.38 10.07 0.37
N GLN A 141 13.12 9.87 1.66
CA GLN A 141 12.41 10.84 2.49
C GLN A 141 13.39 11.60 3.37
N MET A 142 13.12 12.88 3.59
CA MET A 142 13.83 13.68 4.59
C MET A 142 13.48 13.21 6.00
N GLY A 143 14.36 13.52 6.98
CA GLY A 143 14.15 13.19 8.39
C GLY A 143 12.84 13.73 8.96
N GLY A 144 12.38 14.89 8.49
CA GLY A 144 11.08 15.45 8.86
C GLY A 144 10.96 16.95 8.61
N PHE A 145 9.76 17.48 8.87
CA PHE A 145 9.48 18.90 8.90
C PHE A 145 9.22 19.31 10.35
N PHE A 146 9.95 20.32 10.83
CA PHE A 146 9.92 20.76 12.21
C PHE A 146 9.49 22.23 12.30
N ARG A 147 8.81 22.59 13.39
CA ARG A 147 8.41 23.98 13.67
C ARG A 147 9.55 24.81 14.27
N LYS A 148 10.61 24.16 14.71
CA LYS A 148 11.84 24.75 15.26
C LYS A 148 13.04 24.02 14.67
N GLU A 149 14.20 24.67 14.69
CA GLU A 149 15.46 24.02 14.37
C GLU A 149 15.77 22.88 15.35
N ILE A 150 16.31 21.79 14.82
CA ILE A 150 16.81 20.65 15.56
C ILE A 150 18.31 20.59 15.32
N ASN A 151 19.08 21.01 16.29
CA ASN A 151 20.53 21.11 16.20
C ASN A 151 21.24 19.97 16.94
N THR A 152 20.59 19.40 17.95
CA THR A 152 21.17 18.36 18.80
C THR A 152 20.15 17.24 19.04
N VAL A 153 20.63 16.08 19.51
CA VAL A 153 19.77 14.98 19.91
C VAL A 153 18.86 15.38 21.09
N ASP A 154 19.33 16.28 21.96
CA ASP A 154 18.54 16.75 23.09
C ASP A 154 17.30 17.54 22.68
N ASP A 155 17.32 18.20 21.52
CA ASP A 155 16.17 18.91 20.97
C ASP A 155 15.01 17.98 20.57
N LEU A 156 15.28 16.68 20.46
CA LEU A 156 14.31 15.65 20.14
C LEU A 156 13.52 15.19 21.37
N LYS A 157 14.02 15.41 22.59
CA LYS A 157 13.37 14.95 23.82
C LYS A 157 11.98 15.58 24.00
N GLY A 158 10.98 14.73 24.18
CA GLY A 158 9.58 15.14 24.32
C GLY A 158 8.91 15.65 23.05
N LEU A 159 9.61 15.68 21.92
CA LEU A 159 9.06 16.13 20.65
C LEU A 159 7.97 15.16 20.18
N LYS A 160 6.74 15.66 20.00
CA LYS A 160 5.67 14.93 19.33
C LYS A 160 5.93 14.98 17.82
N PHE A 161 6.18 13.82 17.21
CA PHE A 161 6.59 13.75 15.82
C PHE A 161 5.80 12.66 15.07
N ARG A 162 5.22 13.03 13.92
CA ARG A 162 4.53 12.06 13.07
C ARG A 162 5.55 11.18 12.36
N ILE A 163 5.72 10.00 12.86
CA ILE A 163 6.56 8.97 12.27
C ILE A 163 6.06 7.60 12.71
N GLY A 164 6.08 6.64 11.79
CA GLY A 164 5.72 5.26 12.08
C GLY A 164 6.87 4.31 11.77
N GLY A 165 6.57 3.03 11.85
CA GLY A 165 7.51 1.98 11.50
C GLY A 165 8.75 1.95 12.40
N LEU A 166 9.80 1.34 11.89
CA LEU A 166 11.07 1.18 12.61
C LEU A 166 11.74 2.53 12.92
N GLY A 167 11.56 3.54 12.05
CA GLY A 167 12.04 4.90 12.32
C GLY A 167 11.45 5.49 13.60
N GLY A 168 10.15 5.31 13.82
CA GLY A 168 9.48 5.73 15.04
C GLY A 168 10.02 5.02 16.28
N MET A 169 10.28 3.71 16.19
CA MET A 169 10.86 2.94 17.28
C MET A 169 12.29 3.42 17.65
N VAL A 170 13.10 3.75 16.64
CA VAL A 170 14.45 4.31 16.86
C VAL A 170 14.38 5.67 17.54
N LEU A 171 13.55 6.59 17.01
CA LEU A 171 13.42 7.94 17.57
C LEU A 171 12.82 7.94 18.97
N ALA A 172 11.95 6.99 19.31
CA ALA A 172 11.44 6.83 20.67
C ALA A 172 12.57 6.59 21.68
N LYS A 173 13.62 5.85 21.30
CA LYS A 173 14.80 5.64 22.15
C LYS A 173 15.63 6.91 22.37
N LEU A 174 15.46 7.91 21.52
CA LEU A 174 16.07 9.24 21.65
C LEU A 174 15.16 10.24 22.38
N GLY A 175 14.03 9.78 22.94
CA GLY A 175 13.11 10.60 23.72
C GLY A 175 12.03 11.30 22.88
N VAL A 176 11.91 11.04 21.59
CA VAL A 176 10.77 11.48 20.78
C VAL A 176 9.51 10.77 21.24
N VAL A 177 8.37 11.43 21.10
CA VAL A 177 7.02 10.82 21.27
C VAL A 177 6.42 10.58 19.88
N PRO A 178 6.63 9.37 19.30
CA PRO A 178 6.14 9.08 17.95
C PRO A 178 4.63 9.08 17.90
N GLN A 179 4.08 9.64 16.81
CA GLN A 179 2.66 9.60 16.51
C GLN A 179 2.49 8.88 15.15
N GLN A 180 1.91 7.69 15.19
CA GLN A 180 1.58 6.99 13.94
C GLN A 180 0.20 7.43 13.46
N ALA A 181 0.18 8.06 12.31
CA ALA A 181 -1.04 8.47 11.62
C ALA A 181 -0.85 8.25 10.13
N ALA A 182 -1.91 7.89 9.43
CA ALA A 182 -1.95 7.96 7.97
C ALA A 182 -1.80 9.43 7.52
N PRO A 183 -1.23 9.69 6.33
CA PRO A 183 -1.09 11.04 5.79
C PRO A 183 -2.42 11.71 5.54
#